data_4d4e2ef2a2229e64a57e1860ab14d1b8
#
_entry.id   4d4e2ef2a2229e64a57e1860ab14d1b8
#
_cell.length_a   1.000
_cell.length_b   1.000
_cell.length_c   1.000
_cell.angle_alpha   90.00
_cell.angle_beta   90.00
_cell.angle_gamma   90.00
#
_symmetry.space_group_name_H-M   'P 1'
#
loop_
_entity.id
_entity.type
_entity.pdbx_description
1 polymer ?
#
loop_
_entity_poly.entity_id
_entity_poly.type
_entity_poly.pdbx_seq_one_letter_code
_entity_poly.pdbx_strand_id
1 'polypeptide(L)'
;MRSINYIIAIGFTFISCEILEPVYDNTLDLDNNAPPALLFTPETSTTTLGGSAAVTLYALEVESIAGVRARIQYDAAKLIVSTVSAGSFFSGSQAPVFIYDDNGSGILDIYSFYMGSDRIKTGTGDIALIVFSTKLPGNASIELTTESELLDQNGELIPIQSYGTGVISAE
;
A
#
# COMPACT_ATOMS: atom_id res chain seq x y z
N MET A 1 56.42 -49.11 25.25
CA MET A 1 55.17 -48.92 24.47
C MET A 1 54.39 -47.74 25.07
N ARG A 2 54.42 -46.60 24.37
CA ARG A 2 53.70 -45.37 24.80
C ARG A 2 52.51 -45.17 23.89
N SER A 3 51.30 -45.32 24.44
CA SER A 3 50.03 -45.06 23.74
C SER A 3 49.78 -43.59 23.69
N ILE A 4 49.66 -43.02 22.54
CA ILE A 4 49.28 -41.63 22.29
C ILE A 4 47.76 -41.60 22.02
N ASN A 5 47.00 -41.04 22.97
CA ASN A 5 45.56 -40.78 22.81
C ASN A 5 45.37 -39.48 22.05
N TYR A 6 44.79 -39.55 20.85
CA TYR A 6 44.33 -38.38 20.12
C TYR A 6 42.92 -38.02 20.58
N ILE A 7 42.78 -36.85 21.21
CA ILE A 7 41.48 -36.23 21.50
C ILE A 7 41.08 -35.43 20.25
N ILE A 8 40.06 -35.91 19.57
CA ILE A 8 39.44 -35.17 18.45
C ILE A 8 38.43 -34.17 19.09
N ALA A 9 38.77 -32.90 19.10
CA ALA A 9 37.85 -31.86 19.48
C ALA A 9 36.93 -31.51 18.28
N ILE A 10 35.68 -31.94 18.36
CA ILE A 10 34.64 -31.54 17.39
C ILE A 10 34.16 -30.14 17.76
N GLY A 11 34.59 -29.15 16.98
CA GLY A 11 34.09 -27.78 17.10
C GLY A 11 32.67 -27.70 16.56
N PHE A 12 31.71 -27.50 17.43
CA PHE A 12 30.33 -27.11 17.04
C PHE A 12 30.33 -25.63 16.65
N THR A 13 30.28 -25.34 15.37
CA THR A 13 29.98 -23.99 14.87
C THR A 13 28.48 -23.78 14.97
N PHE A 14 28.05 -22.99 15.96
CA PHE A 14 26.70 -22.47 16.00
C PHE A 14 26.55 -21.44 14.87
N ILE A 15 25.82 -21.82 13.81
CA ILE A 15 25.33 -20.87 12.83
C ILE A 15 24.19 -20.14 13.53
N SER A 16 24.47 -18.97 14.07
CA SER A 16 23.46 -18.04 14.55
C SER A 16 22.72 -17.56 13.31
N CYS A 17 21.52 -18.07 13.07
CA CYS A 17 20.58 -17.46 12.16
C CYS A 17 20.07 -16.21 12.90
N GLU A 18 20.58 -15.04 12.56
CA GLU A 18 19.96 -13.79 12.96
C GLU A 18 18.57 -13.76 12.30
N ILE A 19 17.55 -14.01 13.10
CA ILE A 19 16.18 -13.69 12.73
C ILE A 19 16.15 -12.17 12.69
N LEU A 20 16.11 -11.59 11.46
CA LEU A 20 15.84 -10.18 11.29
C LEU A 20 14.46 -9.92 11.87
N GLU A 21 14.42 -9.27 13.03
CA GLU A 21 13.14 -8.80 13.57
C GLU A 21 12.58 -7.75 12.62
N PRO A 22 11.27 -7.82 12.31
CA PRO A 22 10.65 -6.82 11.45
C PRO A 22 10.82 -5.43 12.07
N VAL A 23 11.25 -4.48 11.28
CA VAL A 23 11.41 -3.10 11.72
C VAL A 23 10.04 -2.43 11.61
N TYR A 24 9.44 -2.12 12.76
CA TYR A 24 8.18 -1.38 12.84
C TYR A 24 8.50 0.12 12.87
N ASP A 25 8.56 0.76 11.72
CA ASP A 25 8.89 2.19 11.60
C ASP A 25 7.65 3.08 11.35
N ASN A 26 6.49 2.47 11.17
CA ASN A 26 5.21 3.17 11.07
C ASN A 26 4.05 2.38 11.71
N THR A 27 2.92 3.04 11.93
CA THR A 27 1.76 2.43 12.61
C THR A 27 1.06 1.35 11.78
N LEU A 28 1.25 1.32 10.46
CA LEU A 28 0.62 0.35 9.57
C LEU A 28 1.35 -1.00 9.57
N ASP A 29 2.59 -1.04 10.05
CA ASP A 29 3.36 -2.29 10.21
C ASP A 29 2.75 -3.21 11.28
N LEU A 30 1.95 -2.65 12.19
CA LEU A 30 1.32 -3.38 13.29
C LEU A 30 0.12 -4.23 12.84
N ASP A 31 -0.42 -4.01 11.64
CA ASP A 31 -1.68 -4.60 11.18
C ASP A 31 -1.51 -5.89 10.35
N ASN A 32 -0.38 -6.59 10.49
CA ASN A 32 -0.05 -7.83 9.75
C ASN A 32 -0.10 -7.71 8.22
N ASN A 33 0.12 -6.52 7.68
CA ASN A 33 0.20 -6.33 6.24
C ASN A 33 1.57 -6.75 5.74
N ALA A 34 1.60 -7.77 4.88
CA ALA A 34 2.85 -8.21 4.26
C ALA A 34 3.26 -7.23 3.14
N PRO A 35 4.43 -6.58 3.23
CA PRO A 35 4.91 -5.69 2.18
C PRO A 35 5.45 -6.47 0.96
N PRO A 36 5.50 -5.84 -0.24
CA PRO A 36 4.93 -4.53 -0.53
C PRO A 36 3.40 -4.56 -0.53
N ALA A 37 2.77 -3.53 0.04
CA ALA A 37 1.32 -3.47 0.16
C ALA A 37 0.75 -2.13 -0.31
N LEU A 38 -0.52 -2.16 -0.74
CA LEU A 38 -1.34 -0.97 -0.92
C LEU A 38 -2.47 -1.00 0.12
N LEU A 39 -2.64 0.07 0.87
CA LEU A 39 -3.52 0.12 2.03
C LEU A 39 -4.37 1.39 2.03
N PHE A 40 -5.39 1.42 2.88
CA PHE A 40 -6.13 2.64 3.20
C PHE A 40 -5.82 3.12 4.61
N THR A 41 -5.64 4.43 4.77
CA THR A 41 -5.51 5.04 6.09
C THR A 41 -6.38 6.31 6.18
N PRO A 42 -7.25 6.43 7.20
CA PRO A 42 -7.62 5.38 8.15
C PRO A 42 -8.43 4.25 7.49
N GLU A 43 -8.35 3.04 8.03
CA GLU A 43 -9.18 1.91 7.58
C GLU A 43 -10.67 2.11 7.87
N THR A 44 -10.97 2.85 8.93
CA THR A 44 -12.36 3.17 9.30
C THR A 44 -12.54 4.67 9.47
N SER A 45 -13.54 5.20 8.81
CA SER A 45 -13.96 6.61 8.92
C SER A 45 -15.44 6.70 9.25
N THR A 46 -15.81 7.64 10.11
CA THR A 46 -17.21 7.93 10.44
C THR A 46 -17.55 9.36 10.03
N THR A 47 -18.71 9.56 9.42
CA THR A 47 -19.21 10.88 9.04
C THR A 47 -20.74 10.93 9.16
N THR A 48 -21.34 12.08 9.00
CA THR A 48 -22.81 12.21 8.95
C THR A 48 -23.34 11.88 7.56
N LEU A 49 -24.63 11.55 7.46
CA LEU A 49 -25.28 11.39 6.16
C LEU A 49 -25.15 12.67 5.31
N GLY A 50 -24.70 12.54 4.07
CA GLY A 50 -24.36 13.66 3.19
C GLY A 50 -23.01 14.32 3.52
N GLY A 51 -22.33 13.89 4.56
CA GLY A 51 -21.00 14.34 4.92
C GLY A 51 -19.90 13.70 4.04
N SER A 52 -18.67 14.14 4.27
CA SER A 52 -17.49 13.65 3.54
C SER A 52 -16.53 12.94 4.47
N ALA A 53 -15.91 11.88 3.96
CA ALA A 53 -14.84 11.14 4.60
C ALA A 53 -13.60 11.12 3.68
N ALA A 54 -12.45 11.43 4.24
CA ALA A 54 -11.17 11.39 3.55
C ALA A 54 -10.44 10.08 3.89
N VAL A 55 -9.92 9.42 2.87
CA VAL A 55 -9.13 8.19 2.98
C VAL A 55 -7.90 8.34 2.12
N THR A 56 -6.74 8.04 2.66
CA THR A 56 -5.48 8.05 1.92
C THR A 56 -5.19 6.66 1.37
N LEU A 57 -4.92 6.55 0.08
CA LEU A 57 -4.28 5.40 -0.53
C LEU A 57 -2.79 5.46 -0.20
N TYR A 58 -2.28 4.41 0.42
CA TYR A 58 -0.96 4.35 1.01
C TYR A 58 -0.16 3.17 0.46
N ALA A 59 1.10 3.41 0.11
CA ALA A 59 2.05 2.35 -0.23
C ALA A 59 2.91 2.02 0.98
N LEU A 60 2.99 0.75 1.34
CA LEU A 60 3.78 0.24 2.46
C LEU A 60 4.98 -0.53 1.93
N GLU A 61 6.18 -0.09 2.30
CA GLU A 61 7.47 -0.74 2.04
C GLU A 61 7.64 -1.25 0.60
N VAL A 62 7.34 -0.37 -0.35
CA VAL A 62 7.54 -0.67 -1.77
C VAL A 62 8.97 -0.39 -2.17
N GLU A 63 9.52 -1.19 -3.08
CA GLU A 63 10.88 -1.05 -3.55
C GLU A 63 10.94 -0.76 -5.05
N SER A 64 11.73 0.26 -5.42
CA SER A 64 12.11 0.58 -6.81
C SER A 64 10.92 0.75 -7.76
N ILE A 65 9.80 1.28 -7.28
CA ILE A 65 8.63 1.51 -8.12
C ILE A 65 8.75 2.82 -8.92
N ALA A 66 8.35 2.77 -10.18
CA ALA A 66 8.24 3.93 -11.08
C ALA A 66 6.78 4.36 -11.27
N GLY A 67 5.83 3.47 -10.98
CA GLY A 67 4.41 3.75 -11.12
C GLY A 67 3.52 2.82 -10.31
N VAL A 68 2.31 3.31 -10.06
CA VAL A 68 1.22 2.56 -9.44
C VAL A 68 -0.05 2.75 -10.25
N ARG A 69 -0.78 1.66 -10.42
CA ARG A 69 -2.19 1.64 -10.77
C ARG A 69 -2.94 1.03 -9.60
N ALA A 70 -3.79 1.81 -8.95
CA ALA A 70 -4.65 1.30 -7.89
C ALA A 70 -6.07 1.21 -8.41
N ARG A 71 -6.63 0.00 -8.43
CA ARG A 71 -8.05 -0.23 -8.72
C ARG A 71 -8.80 -0.46 -7.43
N ILE A 72 -9.72 0.44 -7.14
CA ILE A 72 -10.50 0.48 -5.92
C ILE A 72 -11.95 0.17 -6.27
N GLN A 73 -12.50 -0.85 -5.61
CA GLN A 73 -13.93 -1.12 -5.60
C GLN A 73 -14.56 -0.46 -4.39
N TYR A 74 -15.69 0.23 -4.57
CA TYR A 74 -16.41 0.90 -3.50
C TYR A 74 -17.93 0.70 -3.62
N ASP A 75 -18.65 0.81 -2.49
CA ASP A 75 -20.12 0.71 -2.47
C ASP A 75 -20.76 1.97 -3.10
N ALA A 76 -20.95 1.94 -4.43
CA ALA A 76 -21.55 3.05 -5.16
C ALA A 76 -23.03 3.31 -4.82
N ALA A 77 -23.70 2.42 -4.10
CA ALA A 77 -25.03 2.70 -3.59
C ALA A 77 -24.98 3.72 -2.44
N LYS A 78 -23.93 3.72 -1.65
CA LYS A 78 -23.76 4.53 -0.44
C LYS A 78 -22.75 5.66 -0.56
N LEU A 79 -21.79 5.55 -1.48
CA LEU A 79 -20.70 6.51 -1.65
C LEU A 79 -20.71 7.14 -3.05
N ILE A 80 -20.15 8.35 -3.11
CA ILE A 80 -19.72 9.03 -4.34
C ILE A 80 -18.29 9.49 -4.12
N VAL A 81 -17.43 9.28 -5.11
CA VAL A 81 -16.10 9.90 -5.15
C VAL A 81 -16.26 11.40 -5.42
N SER A 82 -15.87 12.23 -4.45
CA SER A 82 -16.02 13.69 -4.55
C SER A 82 -14.75 14.35 -5.09
N THR A 83 -13.58 13.89 -4.62
CA THR A 83 -12.29 14.44 -5.03
C THR A 83 -11.21 13.36 -4.90
N VAL A 84 -10.30 13.35 -5.86
CA VAL A 84 -9.07 12.56 -5.79
C VAL A 84 -7.90 13.48 -6.08
N SER A 85 -6.91 13.48 -5.19
CA SER A 85 -5.70 14.30 -5.35
C SER A 85 -4.44 13.48 -5.13
N ALA A 86 -3.34 13.88 -5.77
CA ALA A 86 -2.05 13.21 -5.63
C ALA A 86 -1.54 13.32 -4.19
N GLY A 87 -0.99 12.22 -3.69
CA GLY A 87 -0.23 12.17 -2.45
C GLY A 87 1.22 12.62 -2.63
N SER A 88 2.00 12.53 -1.57
CA SER A 88 3.39 13.01 -1.53
C SER A 88 4.41 11.97 -1.97
N PHE A 89 4.05 10.69 -2.04
CA PHE A 89 5.01 9.59 -2.29
C PHE A 89 5.83 9.80 -3.56
N PHE A 90 5.18 10.13 -4.67
CA PHE A 90 5.86 10.43 -5.94
C PHE A 90 6.32 11.88 -6.08
N SER A 91 6.24 12.68 -5.02
CA SER A 91 6.71 14.07 -5.06
C SER A 91 8.24 14.14 -5.25
N GLY A 92 8.70 15.19 -5.93
CA GLY A 92 10.14 15.42 -6.18
C GLY A 92 10.37 16.58 -7.12
N SER A 93 11.57 16.65 -7.69
CA SER A 93 11.98 17.72 -8.62
C SER A 93 11.16 17.79 -9.92
N GLN A 94 10.45 16.73 -10.27
CA GLN A 94 9.43 16.71 -11.31
C GLN A 94 8.15 16.11 -10.76
N ALA A 95 7.02 16.74 -11.07
CA ALA A 95 5.72 16.20 -10.72
C ALA A 95 5.48 14.87 -11.45
N PRO A 96 4.91 13.86 -10.76
CA PRO A 96 4.42 12.65 -11.40
C PRO A 96 3.24 12.99 -12.32
N VAL A 97 2.97 12.11 -13.27
CA VAL A 97 1.67 12.10 -13.94
C VAL A 97 0.70 11.47 -12.95
N PHE A 98 -0.37 12.19 -12.64
CA PHE A 98 -1.44 11.73 -11.77
C PHE A 98 -2.76 11.83 -12.52
N ILE A 99 -3.45 10.69 -12.65
CA ILE A 99 -4.73 10.58 -13.36
C ILE A 99 -5.63 9.67 -12.53
N TYR A 100 -6.92 9.94 -12.53
CA TYR A 100 -7.91 9.00 -12.00
C TYR A 100 -9.13 8.93 -12.93
N ASP A 101 -9.82 7.81 -12.87
CA ASP A 101 -11.07 7.56 -13.58
C ASP A 101 -12.05 6.88 -12.62
N ASP A 102 -13.21 7.51 -12.41
CA ASP A 102 -14.31 6.97 -11.65
C ASP A 102 -15.47 6.65 -12.59
N ASN A 103 -15.80 5.38 -12.73
CA ASN A 103 -16.89 4.93 -13.60
C ASN A 103 -18.29 5.24 -13.03
N GLY A 104 -18.38 5.78 -11.80
CA GLY A 104 -19.63 6.09 -11.11
C GLY A 104 -20.45 4.87 -10.68
N SER A 105 -19.96 3.66 -10.96
CA SER A 105 -20.63 2.39 -10.66
C SER A 105 -19.89 1.54 -9.63
N GLY A 106 -18.91 2.15 -8.93
CA GLY A 106 -18.19 1.52 -7.85
C GLY A 106 -16.77 1.08 -8.17
N ILE A 107 -16.21 1.52 -9.28
CA ILE A 107 -14.79 1.31 -9.62
C ILE A 107 -14.11 2.67 -9.81
N LEU A 108 -13.06 2.88 -9.04
CA LEU A 108 -12.16 4.02 -9.14
C LEU A 108 -10.76 3.49 -9.49
N ASP A 109 -10.23 3.88 -10.65
CA ASP A 109 -8.86 3.64 -11.05
C ASP A 109 -8.02 4.91 -10.78
N ILE A 110 -6.89 4.75 -10.10
CA ILE A 110 -5.92 5.82 -9.84
C ILE A 110 -4.57 5.42 -10.42
N TYR A 111 -3.99 6.32 -11.20
CA TYR A 111 -2.68 6.15 -11.81
C TYR A 111 -1.74 7.24 -11.31
N SER A 112 -0.59 6.85 -10.78
CA SER A 112 0.49 7.78 -10.43
C SER A 112 1.82 7.20 -10.89
N PHE A 113 2.54 7.90 -11.77
CA PHE A 113 3.78 7.38 -12.32
C PHE A 113 4.73 8.49 -12.78
N TYR A 114 6.00 8.15 -12.86
CA TYR A 114 6.99 9.01 -13.48
C TYR A 114 7.08 8.81 -14.98
N MET A 115 7.32 9.90 -15.70
CA MET A 115 7.72 9.85 -17.10
C MET A 115 9.25 9.77 -17.20
N GLY A 116 9.77 8.75 -17.89
CA GLY A 116 11.21 8.56 -18.12
C GLY A 116 11.84 7.42 -17.32
N SER A 117 12.97 6.89 -17.80
CA SER A 117 13.55 5.60 -17.39
C SER A 117 14.34 5.61 -16.06
N ASP A 118 14.64 6.78 -15.49
CA ASP A 118 15.61 6.86 -14.39
C ASP A 118 14.98 7.28 -13.06
N ARG A 119 13.67 7.03 -12.88
CA ARG A 119 12.94 7.50 -11.71
C ARG A 119 12.21 6.37 -11.02
N ILE A 120 12.66 6.11 -9.83
CA ILE A 120 12.08 5.12 -8.94
C ILE A 120 11.89 5.73 -7.57
N LYS A 121 10.95 5.15 -6.83
CA LYS A 121 10.75 5.42 -5.40
C LYS A 121 10.80 4.12 -4.63
N THR A 122 11.36 4.22 -3.44
CA THR A 122 11.41 3.15 -2.45
C THR A 122 10.94 3.70 -1.13
N GLY A 123 10.24 2.90 -0.34
CA GLY A 123 9.78 3.24 1.00
C GLY A 123 8.27 3.21 1.13
N THR A 124 7.77 4.02 2.02
CA THR A 124 6.39 4.07 2.48
C THR A 124 5.84 5.48 2.31
N GLY A 125 4.57 5.64 1.91
CA GLY A 125 3.99 6.98 1.80
C GLY A 125 2.66 7.06 1.04
N ASP A 126 2.11 8.28 1.01
CA ASP A 126 0.81 8.60 0.45
C ASP A 126 0.84 8.65 -1.08
N ILE A 127 0.06 7.78 -1.73
CA ILE A 127 -0.12 7.76 -3.19
C ILE A 127 -1.20 8.76 -3.63
N ALA A 128 -2.33 8.74 -2.94
CA ALA A 128 -3.48 9.60 -3.25
C ALA A 128 -4.32 9.87 -2.00
N LEU A 129 -4.95 11.04 -1.95
CA LEU A 129 -6.03 11.36 -1.03
C LEU A 129 -7.35 11.28 -1.78
N ILE A 130 -8.27 10.46 -1.28
CA ILE A 130 -9.60 10.22 -1.84
C ILE A 130 -10.64 10.76 -0.87
N VAL A 131 -11.53 11.58 -1.34
CA VAL A 131 -12.66 12.09 -0.54
C VAL A 131 -13.95 11.47 -1.09
N PHE A 132 -14.64 10.75 -0.24
CA PHE A 132 -15.96 10.20 -0.53
C PHE A 132 -17.04 11.04 0.17
N SER A 133 -18.17 11.22 -0.49
CA SER A 133 -19.41 11.74 0.12
C SER A 133 -20.41 10.61 0.28
N THR A 134 -21.10 10.59 1.41
CA THR A 134 -22.09 9.55 1.74
C THR A 134 -23.48 9.91 1.19
N LYS A 135 -24.16 8.93 0.60
CA LYS A 135 -25.52 9.04 0.02
C LYS A 135 -26.59 8.40 0.88
N LEU A 136 -26.25 7.31 1.53
CA LEU A 136 -27.13 6.51 2.35
C LEU A 136 -26.47 6.20 3.70
N PRO A 137 -27.25 6.01 4.78
CA PRO A 137 -26.70 5.67 6.09
C PRO A 137 -26.15 4.24 6.13
N GLY A 138 -25.32 3.98 7.13
CA GLY A 138 -24.70 2.69 7.42
C GLY A 138 -23.30 2.55 6.83
N ASN A 139 -22.75 1.34 6.96
CA ASN A 139 -21.38 1.03 6.55
C ASN A 139 -21.28 0.84 5.03
N ALA A 140 -20.28 1.44 4.44
CA ALA A 140 -19.91 1.27 3.04
C ALA A 140 -18.47 0.78 2.94
N SER A 141 -18.22 -0.29 2.20
CA SER A 141 -16.89 -0.83 1.97
C SER A 141 -16.15 -0.10 0.86
N ILE A 142 -14.84 -0.04 0.99
CA ILE A 142 -13.87 0.29 -0.05
C ILE A 142 -12.80 -0.82 -0.03
N GLU A 143 -12.39 -1.29 -1.20
CA GLU A 143 -11.43 -2.40 -1.33
C GLU A 143 -10.45 -2.15 -2.46
N LEU A 144 -9.16 -2.38 -2.22
CA LEU A 144 -8.17 -2.52 -3.29
C LEU A 144 -8.31 -3.90 -3.93
N THR A 145 -8.41 -3.95 -5.23
CA THR A 145 -8.55 -5.20 -5.97
C THR A 145 -7.19 -5.75 -6.39
N THR A 146 -7.14 -7.06 -6.67
CA THR A 146 -5.93 -7.72 -7.19
C THR A 146 -5.56 -7.29 -8.62
N GLU A 147 -6.35 -6.44 -9.25
CA GLU A 147 -6.02 -5.78 -10.51
C GLU A 147 -5.18 -4.51 -10.32
N SER A 148 -4.87 -4.14 -9.06
CA SER A 148 -3.91 -3.08 -8.76
C SER A 148 -2.50 -3.56 -9.09
N GLU A 149 -1.65 -2.65 -9.57
CA GLU A 149 -0.33 -2.93 -10.10
C GLU A 149 0.70 -1.96 -9.56
N LEU A 150 1.87 -2.50 -9.22
CA LEU A 150 3.10 -1.72 -9.02
C LEU A 150 4.03 -2.02 -10.19
N LEU A 151 4.63 -0.97 -10.75
CA LEU A 151 5.51 -1.08 -11.92
C LEU A 151 6.90 -0.56 -11.59
N ASP A 152 7.90 -1.27 -12.03
CA ASP A 152 9.28 -0.80 -12.02
C ASP A 152 9.56 0.20 -13.17
N GLN A 153 10.80 0.67 -13.27
CA GLN A 153 11.24 1.60 -14.33
C GLN A 153 11.19 1.02 -15.75
N ASN A 154 11.14 -0.31 -15.88
CA ASN A 154 11.07 -1.00 -17.18
C ASN A 154 9.61 -1.32 -17.56
N GLY A 155 8.65 -1.03 -16.66
CA GLY A 155 7.25 -1.38 -16.81
C GLY A 155 6.94 -2.84 -16.43
N GLU A 156 7.84 -3.50 -15.69
CA GLU A 156 7.60 -4.84 -15.18
C GLU A 156 6.81 -4.78 -13.87
N LEU A 157 5.97 -5.80 -13.66
CA LEU A 157 5.12 -5.89 -12.48
C LEU A 157 5.93 -6.27 -11.23
N ILE A 158 5.73 -5.51 -10.17
CA ILE A 158 6.20 -5.83 -8.82
C ILE A 158 5.03 -6.47 -8.06
N PRO A 159 5.16 -7.69 -7.53
CA PRO A 159 4.08 -8.38 -6.82
C PRO A 159 3.63 -7.61 -5.57
N ILE A 160 2.34 -7.33 -5.45
CA ILE A 160 1.72 -6.80 -4.23
C ILE A 160 1.34 -7.97 -3.33
N GLN A 161 1.74 -7.94 -2.06
CA GLN A 161 1.48 -9.02 -1.10
C GLN A 161 0.19 -8.81 -0.31
N SER A 162 -0.18 -7.54 -0.05
CA SER A 162 -1.40 -7.21 0.70
C SER A 162 -2.18 -6.08 0.05
N TYR A 163 -3.51 -6.24 0.05
CA TYR A 163 -4.47 -5.28 -0.50
C TYR A 163 -5.39 -4.82 0.62
N GLY A 164 -5.41 -3.53 0.88
CA GLY A 164 -6.20 -2.93 1.95
C GLY A 164 -7.70 -2.90 1.67
N THR A 165 -8.43 -2.98 2.74
CA THR A 165 -9.88 -2.72 2.79
C THR A 165 -10.15 -1.58 3.73
N GLY A 166 -11.30 -0.92 3.58
CA GLY A 166 -11.73 0.14 4.49
C GLY A 166 -13.24 0.21 4.59
N VAL A 167 -13.70 0.91 5.64
CA VAL A 167 -15.13 1.12 5.90
C VAL A 167 -15.40 2.59 6.18
N ILE A 168 -16.38 3.14 5.48
CA ILE A 168 -16.91 4.48 5.74
C ILE A 168 -18.32 4.34 6.30
N SER A 169 -18.52 4.78 7.54
CA SER A 169 -19.81 4.76 8.23
C SER A 169 -20.48 6.11 8.14
N ALA A 170 -21.76 6.16 7.73
CA ALA A 170 -22.62 7.31 7.78
C ALA A 170 -23.69 7.16 8.85
N GLU A 171 -23.75 8.09 9.80
CA GLU A 171 -24.73 8.15 10.90
C GLU A 171 -25.71 9.31 10.72
#